data_70aa163fdf96b61be943483ab8c9a5a6
#
_entry.id   70aa163fdf96b61be943483ab8c9a5a6
#
_cell.length_a   1.000
_cell.length_b   1.000
_cell.length_c   1.000
_cell.angle_alpha   90.00
_cell.angle_beta   90.00
_cell.angle_gamma   90.00
#
_symmetry.space_group_name_H-M   'P 1'
#
loop_
_entity.id
_entity.type
_entity.pdbx_description
1 polymer ?
#
loop_
_entity_poly.entity_id
_entity_poly.type
_entity_poly.pdbx_seq_one_letter_code
_entity_poly.pdbx_strand_id
1 'polypeptide(L)'
;MLRKDRRRASTDARLELRRQVVELRSMGKKLVEISAITGYARSYCSTLLKKLDAEPERLEVLPRGGGPKGSKRSLSAKDERTAQRLICGKFPDQLQLPFALWTRVAIRELIRVRFGVKLSVRGVGEYLARWGYTPQKAARRAYERDDEAVKLWLQREYPKIVARAKREKAEICWGDETGVRSDESRHRGYAPRGQTPIIKIPARRKSLSLIAAVTNQGKVRFMIYAGGITPQRLILFMRRLTKDAKRKVFLILDNLNVHKSRLVKDWLVANAKRIEVFYLPPYSPELNPSEYFNGDLKGAIQRSIPPRDHAELKRTILSHSRRIQKSPDRVRKYFEHELIRYAA
;
A
#
# COMPACT_ATOMS: atom_id res chain seq x y z
N MET A 1 -7.83 25.12 51.69
CA MET A 1 -6.81 24.18 51.16
C MET A 1 -7.37 23.49 49.92
N LEU A 2 -6.85 23.80 48.74
CA LEU A 2 -7.27 23.16 47.47
C LEU A 2 -6.91 21.65 47.50
N ARG A 3 -7.93 20.78 47.42
CA ARG A 3 -7.75 19.34 47.27
C ARG A 3 -7.02 19.06 45.94
N LYS A 4 -5.72 18.69 46.03
CA LYS A 4 -4.98 18.23 44.85
C LYS A 4 -5.65 16.98 44.26
N ASP A 5 -6.01 17.00 42.98
CA ASP A 5 -6.60 15.84 42.29
C ASP A 5 -5.56 14.71 42.17
N ARG A 6 -5.65 13.72 43.08
CA ARG A 6 -4.72 12.57 43.18
C ARG A 6 -4.84 11.60 42.00
N ARG A 7 -5.84 11.74 41.13
CA ARG A 7 -5.99 10.92 39.91
C ARG A 7 -4.89 11.18 38.88
N ARG A 8 -4.21 12.34 38.99
CA ARG A 8 -3.08 12.72 38.12
C ARG A 8 -1.70 12.35 38.69
N ALA A 9 -1.65 11.77 39.87
CA ALA A 9 -0.40 11.31 40.44
C ALA A 9 0.12 10.06 39.72
N SER A 10 1.45 9.86 39.71
CA SER A 10 2.08 8.67 39.13
C SER A 10 1.60 7.40 39.86
N THR A 11 1.76 6.26 39.20
CA THR A 11 1.43 4.94 39.76
C THR A 11 2.09 4.73 41.10
N ASP A 12 3.40 5.01 41.20
CA ASP A 12 4.19 4.82 42.42
C ASP A 12 3.74 5.75 43.53
N ALA A 13 3.48 7.05 43.23
CA ALA A 13 2.97 7.99 44.23
C ALA A 13 1.58 7.58 44.76
N ARG A 14 0.76 6.95 43.92
CA ARG A 14 -0.55 6.44 44.35
C ARG A 14 -0.43 5.18 45.18
N LEU A 15 0.51 4.29 44.92
CA LEU A 15 0.79 3.12 45.74
C LEU A 15 1.31 3.54 47.12
N GLU A 16 2.24 4.48 47.15
CA GLU A 16 2.80 5.01 48.37
C GLU A 16 1.75 5.64 49.27
N LEU A 17 0.88 6.47 48.71
CA LEU A 17 -0.26 7.05 49.47
C LEU A 17 -1.23 5.98 50.01
N ARG A 18 -1.39 4.84 49.32
CA ARG A 18 -2.19 3.71 49.86
C ARG A 18 -1.49 3.02 51.02
N ARG A 19 -0.16 2.81 50.95
CA ARG A 19 0.64 2.28 52.06
C ARG A 19 0.53 3.17 53.29
N GLN A 20 0.64 4.51 53.10
CA GLN A 20 0.44 5.48 54.16
C GLN A 20 -0.96 5.42 54.81
N VAL A 21 -2.01 5.17 54.03
CA VAL A 21 -3.37 4.98 54.60
C VAL A 21 -3.41 3.78 55.54
N VAL A 22 -2.76 2.66 55.17
CA VAL A 22 -2.70 1.45 56.02
C VAL A 22 -1.88 1.68 57.26
N GLU A 23 -0.70 2.28 57.10
CA GLU A 23 0.24 2.59 58.22
C GLU A 23 -0.40 3.53 59.26
N LEU A 24 -1.01 4.65 58.78
CA LEU A 24 -1.69 5.57 59.67
C LEU A 24 -2.86 4.89 60.40
N ARG A 25 -3.53 3.92 59.77
CA ARG A 25 -4.61 3.16 60.40
C ARG A 25 -4.07 2.22 61.48
N SER A 26 -2.94 1.53 61.23
CA SER A 26 -2.29 0.66 62.22
C SER A 26 -1.80 1.44 63.42
N MET A 27 -1.42 2.72 63.24
CA MET A 27 -1.11 3.66 64.32
C MET A 27 -2.32 4.18 65.09
N GLY A 28 -3.52 3.68 64.83
CA GLY A 28 -4.76 4.06 65.52
C GLY A 28 -5.40 5.37 65.05
N LYS A 29 -4.91 6.01 64.00
CA LYS A 29 -5.48 7.30 63.52
C LYS A 29 -6.89 7.13 63.01
N LYS A 30 -7.72 8.14 63.25
CA LYS A 30 -9.12 8.20 62.77
C LYS A 30 -9.15 8.50 61.26
N LEU A 31 -10.18 8.03 60.57
CA LEU A 31 -10.35 8.26 59.12
C LEU A 31 -10.33 9.73 58.69
N VAL A 32 -10.73 10.65 59.59
CA VAL A 32 -10.66 12.09 59.34
C VAL A 32 -9.21 12.55 59.26
N GLU A 33 -8.36 12.10 60.20
CA GLU A 33 -6.94 12.45 60.24
C GLU A 33 -6.19 11.86 59.05
N ILE A 34 -6.46 10.57 58.73
CA ILE A 34 -5.90 9.89 57.54
C ILE A 34 -6.26 10.64 56.25
N SER A 35 -7.51 11.07 56.14
CA SER A 35 -7.96 11.86 54.99
C SER A 35 -7.23 13.20 54.88
N ALA A 36 -6.98 13.86 56.01
CA ALA A 36 -6.26 15.14 56.06
C ALA A 36 -4.79 14.99 55.64
N ILE A 37 -4.13 13.94 56.13
CA ILE A 37 -2.72 13.68 55.86
C ILE A 37 -2.50 13.23 54.43
N THR A 38 -3.23 12.20 53.93
CA THR A 38 -3.02 11.59 52.63
C THR A 38 -3.70 12.38 51.46
N GLY A 39 -4.66 13.25 51.77
CA GLY A 39 -5.47 13.98 50.80
C GLY A 39 -6.50 13.12 50.07
N TYR A 40 -6.65 11.82 50.40
CA TYR A 40 -7.77 11.01 49.91
C TYR A 40 -9.06 11.33 50.59
N ALA A 41 -10.19 11.16 49.91
CA ALA A 41 -11.49 11.30 50.52
C ALA A 41 -11.68 10.25 51.64
N ARG A 42 -12.36 10.64 52.73
CA ARG A 42 -12.65 9.74 53.85
C ARG A 42 -13.35 8.45 53.42
N SER A 43 -14.31 8.57 52.48
CA SER A 43 -15.00 7.42 51.88
C SER A 43 -14.09 6.48 51.14
N TYR A 44 -13.08 7.03 50.42
CA TYR A 44 -12.07 6.23 49.75
C TYR A 44 -11.18 5.46 50.74
N CYS A 45 -10.68 6.14 51.80
CA CYS A 45 -9.89 5.50 52.83
C CYS A 45 -10.65 4.36 53.52
N SER A 46 -11.93 4.59 53.87
CA SER A 46 -12.78 3.54 54.43
C SER A 46 -12.96 2.35 53.50
N THR A 47 -13.28 2.62 52.22
CA THR A 47 -13.46 1.55 51.23
C THR A 47 -12.17 0.79 50.95
N LEU A 48 -11.02 1.48 50.93
CA LEU A 48 -9.70 0.88 50.74
C LEU A 48 -9.38 -0.08 51.89
N LEU A 49 -9.50 0.37 53.12
CA LEU A 49 -9.23 -0.45 54.32
C LEU A 49 -10.12 -1.68 54.37
N LYS A 50 -11.44 -1.55 54.17
CA LYS A 50 -12.36 -2.70 54.12
C LYS A 50 -11.97 -3.73 53.07
N LYS A 51 -11.46 -3.27 51.92
CA LYS A 51 -10.99 -4.18 50.83
C LYS A 51 -9.69 -4.88 51.21
N LEU A 52 -8.80 -4.21 51.91
CA LEU A 52 -7.52 -4.76 52.35
C LEU A 52 -7.67 -5.70 53.53
N ASP A 53 -8.68 -5.50 54.37
CA ASP A 53 -9.06 -6.45 55.43
C ASP A 53 -9.49 -7.80 54.86
N ALA A 54 -10.18 -7.80 53.67
CA ALA A 54 -10.60 -9.01 52.99
C ALA A 54 -9.49 -9.63 52.10
N GLU A 55 -8.68 -8.81 51.42
CA GLU A 55 -7.67 -9.21 50.46
C GLU A 55 -6.42 -8.30 50.57
N PRO A 56 -5.47 -8.62 51.51
CA PRO A 56 -4.28 -7.79 51.77
C PRO A 56 -3.39 -7.55 50.53
N GLU A 57 -3.28 -8.54 49.63
CA GLU A 57 -2.49 -8.47 48.42
C GLU A 57 -2.95 -7.36 47.45
N ARG A 58 -4.17 -6.85 47.62
CA ARG A 58 -4.66 -5.72 46.82
C ARG A 58 -4.02 -4.38 47.15
N LEU A 59 -3.17 -4.30 48.14
CA LEU A 59 -2.46 -3.06 48.45
C LEU A 59 -1.63 -2.58 47.28
N GLU A 60 -0.93 -3.51 46.61
CA GLU A 60 -0.07 -3.23 45.47
C GLU A 60 -0.85 -3.13 44.12
N VAL A 61 -2.12 -3.51 44.09
CA VAL A 61 -2.94 -3.51 42.86
C VAL A 61 -3.78 -2.25 42.82
N LEU A 62 -3.38 -1.30 41.95
CA LEU A 62 -4.23 -0.13 41.67
C LEU A 62 -5.45 -0.52 40.87
N PRO A 63 -6.65 -0.03 41.23
CA PRO A 63 -7.84 -0.26 40.41
C PRO A 63 -7.61 0.27 38.99
N ARG A 64 -7.78 -0.57 38.00
CA ARG A 64 -7.79 -0.13 36.59
C ARG A 64 -9.00 0.79 36.40
N GLY A 65 -8.75 2.05 36.03
CA GLY A 65 -9.82 2.97 35.69
C GLY A 65 -10.53 2.52 34.41
N GLY A 66 -11.86 2.40 34.45
CA GLY A 66 -12.70 2.04 33.30
C GLY A 66 -13.40 0.70 33.48
N GLY A 67 -14.45 0.47 32.69
CA GLY A 67 -15.16 -0.81 32.65
C GLY A 67 -14.34 -1.92 32.00
N PRO A 68 -14.74 -3.19 32.15
CA PRO A 68 -14.08 -4.33 31.53
C PRO A 68 -13.86 -4.11 30.03
N LYS A 69 -12.74 -4.62 29.51
CA LYS A 69 -12.41 -4.48 28.09
C LYS A 69 -13.55 -5.03 27.23
N GLY A 70 -14.19 -4.17 26.45
CA GLY A 70 -15.33 -4.55 25.60
C GLY A 70 -16.72 -4.32 26.19
N SER A 71 -16.88 -3.87 27.45
CA SER A 71 -18.19 -3.60 28.08
C SER A 71 -19.03 -2.50 27.40
N LYS A 72 -18.40 -1.63 26.61
CA LYS A 72 -19.08 -0.55 25.85
C LYS A 72 -19.21 -0.88 24.35
N ARG A 73 -19.24 -2.15 23.96
CA ARG A 73 -19.45 -2.52 22.55
C ARG A 73 -20.92 -2.34 22.20
N SER A 74 -21.19 -1.57 21.14
CA SER A 74 -22.54 -1.37 20.60
C SER A 74 -22.99 -2.49 19.66
N LEU A 75 -22.04 -3.26 19.09
CA LEU A 75 -22.32 -4.42 18.26
C LEU A 75 -22.13 -5.70 19.05
N SER A 76 -23.02 -6.68 18.82
CA SER A 76 -22.84 -8.03 19.34
C SER A 76 -21.69 -8.75 18.60
N ALA A 77 -21.13 -9.80 19.20
CA ALA A 77 -20.09 -10.61 18.55
C ALA A 77 -20.56 -11.25 17.23
N LYS A 78 -21.87 -11.54 17.09
CA LYS A 78 -22.50 -12.04 15.86
C LYS A 78 -22.53 -10.96 14.78
N ASP A 79 -22.90 -9.73 15.14
CA ASP A 79 -22.99 -8.61 14.22
C ASP A 79 -21.58 -8.17 13.75
N GLU A 80 -20.59 -8.17 14.65
CA GLU A 80 -19.19 -7.91 14.28
C GLU A 80 -18.71 -8.90 13.21
N ARG A 81 -18.92 -10.22 13.41
CA ARG A 81 -18.54 -11.24 12.41
C ARG A 81 -19.29 -11.07 11.10
N THR A 82 -20.57 -10.71 11.15
CA THR A 82 -21.37 -10.47 9.95
C THR A 82 -20.88 -9.24 9.20
N ALA A 83 -20.58 -8.15 9.90
CA ALA A 83 -20.01 -6.94 9.29
C ALA A 83 -18.66 -7.23 8.62
N GLN A 84 -17.76 -7.95 9.29
CA GLN A 84 -16.45 -8.33 8.71
C GLN A 84 -16.62 -9.19 7.44
N ARG A 85 -17.50 -10.18 7.46
CA ARG A 85 -17.78 -11.02 6.28
C ARG A 85 -18.33 -10.20 5.11
N LEU A 86 -19.21 -9.22 5.36
CA LEU A 86 -19.74 -8.33 4.33
C LEU A 86 -18.64 -7.42 3.76
N ILE A 87 -17.81 -6.84 4.60
CA ILE A 87 -16.70 -5.97 4.19
C ILE A 87 -15.65 -6.72 3.36
N CYS A 88 -15.35 -7.98 3.69
CA CYS A 88 -14.37 -8.78 2.95
C CYS A 88 -14.94 -9.41 1.67
N GLY A 89 -16.25 -9.75 1.65
CA GLY A 89 -16.85 -10.52 0.57
C GLY A 89 -17.65 -9.71 -0.46
N LYS A 90 -17.92 -8.44 -0.20
CA LYS A 90 -18.73 -7.59 -1.08
C LYS A 90 -18.19 -6.18 -1.18
N PHE A 91 -18.48 -5.51 -2.29
CA PHE A 91 -18.30 -4.07 -2.41
C PHE A 91 -19.52 -3.31 -1.84
N PRO A 92 -19.35 -2.03 -1.42
CA PRO A 92 -20.48 -1.26 -0.86
C PRO A 92 -21.68 -1.14 -1.80
N ASP A 93 -21.48 -0.94 -3.10
CA ASP A 93 -22.51 -0.83 -4.14
C ASP A 93 -23.33 -2.11 -4.28
N GLN A 94 -22.72 -3.29 -4.13
CA GLN A 94 -23.44 -4.58 -4.09
C GLN A 94 -24.39 -4.70 -2.90
N LEU A 95 -24.24 -3.85 -1.90
CA LEU A 95 -25.12 -3.72 -0.74
C LEU A 95 -26.01 -2.47 -0.82
N GLN A 96 -26.15 -1.88 -2.03
CA GLN A 96 -26.94 -0.68 -2.29
C GLN A 96 -26.48 0.55 -1.49
N LEU A 97 -25.19 0.62 -1.15
CA LEU A 97 -24.59 1.76 -0.48
C LEU A 97 -23.87 2.64 -1.51
N PRO A 98 -24.03 3.98 -1.48
CA PRO A 98 -23.45 4.88 -2.49
C PRO A 98 -21.97 5.16 -2.26
N PHE A 99 -21.16 4.12 -2.16
CA PHE A 99 -19.71 4.21 -1.93
C PHE A 99 -18.95 3.22 -2.81
N ALA A 100 -17.83 3.65 -3.38
CA ALA A 100 -16.95 2.77 -4.17
C ALA A 100 -16.02 1.90 -3.31
N LEU A 101 -15.73 2.32 -2.08
CA LEU A 101 -14.79 1.65 -1.18
C LEU A 101 -15.31 1.61 0.26
N TRP A 102 -14.85 0.62 1.02
CA TRP A 102 -15.09 0.54 2.46
C TRP A 102 -14.29 1.58 3.24
N THR A 103 -14.76 2.83 3.22
CA THR A 103 -14.28 3.88 4.12
C THR A 103 -14.93 3.77 5.49
N ARG A 104 -14.39 4.47 6.51
CA ARG A 104 -15.06 4.53 7.83
C ARG A 104 -16.51 5.03 7.72
N VAL A 105 -16.78 5.94 6.79
CA VAL A 105 -18.13 6.48 6.55
C VAL A 105 -19.03 5.40 5.93
N ALA A 106 -18.55 4.67 4.92
CA ALA A 106 -19.29 3.58 4.30
C ALA A 106 -19.62 2.46 5.30
N ILE A 107 -18.64 2.09 6.15
CA ILE A 107 -18.84 1.07 7.19
C ILE A 107 -19.80 1.55 8.27
N ARG A 108 -19.75 2.83 8.66
CA ARG A 108 -20.75 3.41 9.57
C ARG A 108 -22.16 3.26 9.01
N GLU A 109 -22.32 3.53 7.72
CA GLU A 109 -23.61 3.41 7.05
C GLU A 109 -24.06 1.96 6.95
N LEU A 110 -23.18 1.01 6.61
CA LEU A 110 -23.46 -0.41 6.67
C LEU A 110 -24.00 -0.83 8.05
N ILE A 111 -23.30 -0.41 9.11
CA ILE A 111 -23.68 -0.76 10.49
C ILE A 111 -25.04 -0.17 10.84
N ARG A 112 -25.30 1.08 10.43
CA ARG A 112 -26.58 1.74 10.65
C ARG A 112 -27.74 1.01 9.95
N VAL A 113 -27.56 0.70 8.67
CA VAL A 113 -28.62 0.08 7.85
C VAL A 113 -28.85 -1.37 8.23
N ARG A 114 -27.77 -2.13 8.49
CA ARG A 114 -27.89 -3.57 8.68
C ARG A 114 -28.22 -3.99 10.12
N PHE A 115 -27.76 -3.22 11.11
CA PHE A 115 -27.86 -3.57 12.53
C PHE A 115 -28.61 -2.52 13.36
N GLY A 116 -29.05 -1.39 12.76
CA GLY A 116 -29.74 -0.32 13.47
C GLY A 116 -28.85 0.47 14.45
N VAL A 117 -27.53 0.20 14.49
CA VAL A 117 -26.61 0.78 15.46
C VAL A 117 -25.99 2.07 14.93
N LYS A 118 -26.15 3.16 15.68
CA LYS A 118 -25.55 4.47 15.35
C LYS A 118 -24.16 4.58 15.99
N LEU A 119 -23.10 4.61 15.17
CA LEU A 119 -21.71 4.81 15.59
C LEU A 119 -21.17 6.15 15.08
N SER A 120 -20.22 6.73 15.82
CA SER A 120 -19.39 7.81 15.28
C SER A 120 -18.35 7.25 14.31
N VAL A 121 -17.81 8.09 13.40
CA VAL A 121 -16.71 7.70 12.49
C VAL A 121 -15.47 7.24 13.28
N ARG A 122 -15.22 7.85 14.46
CA ARG A 122 -14.15 7.44 15.37
C ARG A 122 -14.44 6.05 15.95
N GLY A 123 -15.65 5.80 16.42
CA GLY A 123 -16.06 4.49 16.95
C GLY A 123 -15.89 3.37 15.92
N VAL A 124 -16.25 3.62 14.64
CA VAL A 124 -15.96 2.66 13.55
C VAL A 124 -14.45 2.43 13.42
N GLY A 125 -13.62 3.47 13.55
CA GLY A 125 -12.16 3.31 13.53
C GLY A 125 -11.63 2.40 14.65
N GLU A 126 -12.24 2.45 15.83
CA GLU A 126 -11.91 1.58 16.97
C GLU A 126 -12.32 0.11 16.71
N TYR A 127 -13.46 -0.12 16.05
CA TYR A 127 -13.85 -1.45 15.59
C TYR A 127 -12.88 -1.99 14.54
N LEU A 128 -12.54 -1.20 13.52
CA LEU A 128 -11.61 -1.59 12.46
C LEU A 128 -10.21 -1.96 13.03
N ALA A 129 -9.68 -1.14 13.93
CA ALA A 129 -8.41 -1.42 14.59
C ALA A 129 -8.45 -2.74 15.39
N ARG A 130 -9.57 -3.01 16.08
CA ARG A 130 -9.79 -4.24 16.83
C ARG A 130 -9.88 -5.46 15.93
N TRP A 131 -10.47 -5.31 14.73
CA TRP A 131 -10.57 -6.35 13.72
C TRP A 131 -9.27 -6.55 12.94
N GLY A 132 -8.23 -5.75 13.17
CA GLY A 132 -6.95 -5.81 12.47
C GLY A 132 -6.97 -5.15 11.08
N TYR A 133 -7.95 -4.29 10.80
CA TYR A 133 -8.06 -3.61 9.51
C TYR A 133 -7.29 -2.29 9.53
N THR A 134 -6.48 -2.09 8.51
CA THR A 134 -5.69 -0.87 8.31
C THR A 134 -6.07 -0.19 6.99
N PRO A 135 -5.92 1.14 6.87
CA PRO A 135 -6.13 1.82 5.60
C PRO A 135 -5.16 1.32 4.54
N GLN A 136 -5.70 0.85 3.41
CA GLN A 136 -4.91 0.39 2.26
C GLN A 136 -5.16 1.30 1.06
N LYS A 137 -4.13 1.49 0.22
CA LYS A 137 -4.30 2.15 -1.07
C LYS A 137 -5.04 1.21 -2.01
N ALA A 138 -6.18 1.65 -2.53
CA ALA A 138 -6.94 0.85 -3.47
C ALA A 138 -6.16 0.59 -4.77
N ALA A 139 -6.10 -0.66 -5.18
CA ALA A 139 -5.66 -1.03 -6.52
C ALA A 139 -6.77 -0.69 -7.54
N ARG A 140 -6.38 -0.08 -8.64
CA ARG A 140 -7.31 0.16 -9.76
C ARG A 140 -7.37 -1.10 -10.62
N ARG A 141 -8.58 -1.57 -10.90
CA ARG A 141 -8.83 -2.68 -11.81
C ARG A 141 -9.87 -2.23 -12.82
N ALA A 142 -9.63 -2.47 -14.11
CA ALA A 142 -10.58 -2.14 -15.16
C ALA A 142 -11.83 -3.05 -15.04
N TYR A 143 -13.00 -2.53 -15.38
CA TYR A 143 -14.23 -3.32 -15.43
C TYR A 143 -14.17 -4.37 -16.56
N GLU A 144 -13.45 -4.05 -17.63
CA GLU A 144 -13.27 -4.88 -18.82
C GLU A 144 -12.22 -5.99 -18.64
N ARG A 145 -11.62 -6.10 -17.47
CA ARG A 145 -10.66 -7.17 -17.18
C ARG A 145 -11.34 -8.53 -17.15
N ASP A 146 -10.80 -9.45 -17.91
CA ASP A 146 -11.27 -10.83 -17.96
C ASP A 146 -10.42 -11.74 -17.06
N ASP A 147 -10.98 -12.15 -15.93
CA ASP A 147 -10.30 -13.00 -14.94
C ASP A 147 -10.07 -14.42 -15.48
N GLU A 148 -10.92 -14.93 -16.39
CA GLU A 148 -10.73 -16.25 -16.99
C GLU A 148 -9.58 -16.21 -18.01
N ALA A 149 -9.47 -15.13 -18.80
CA ALA A 149 -8.33 -14.93 -19.69
C ALA A 149 -7.01 -14.84 -18.90
N VAL A 150 -7.02 -14.21 -17.73
CA VAL A 150 -5.85 -14.16 -16.82
C VAL A 150 -5.49 -15.55 -16.32
N LYS A 151 -6.45 -16.35 -15.88
CA LYS A 151 -6.21 -17.74 -15.46
C LYS A 151 -5.65 -18.59 -16.59
N LEU A 152 -6.24 -18.48 -17.79
CA LEU A 152 -5.79 -19.20 -18.99
C LEU A 152 -4.34 -18.84 -19.33
N TRP A 153 -4.01 -17.54 -19.27
CA TRP A 153 -2.65 -17.06 -19.48
C TRP A 153 -1.67 -17.70 -18.49
N LEU A 154 -1.95 -17.63 -17.20
CA LEU A 154 -1.07 -18.14 -16.15
C LEU A 154 -0.91 -19.66 -16.19
N GLN A 155 -2.00 -20.39 -16.47
CA GLN A 155 -2.02 -21.86 -16.39
C GLN A 155 -1.61 -22.55 -17.69
N ARG A 156 -1.80 -21.91 -18.84
CA ARG A 156 -1.60 -22.57 -20.14
C ARG A 156 -0.71 -21.79 -21.10
N GLU A 157 -1.01 -20.49 -21.34
CA GLU A 157 -0.34 -19.77 -22.43
C GLU A 157 1.11 -19.42 -22.05
N TYR A 158 1.35 -18.84 -20.89
CA TYR A 158 2.70 -18.51 -20.48
C TYR A 158 3.61 -19.73 -20.27
N PRO A 159 3.17 -20.84 -19.64
CA PRO A 159 3.96 -22.08 -19.58
C PRO A 159 4.35 -22.64 -20.97
N LYS A 160 3.46 -22.54 -21.98
CA LYS A 160 3.80 -22.90 -23.37
C LYS A 160 4.90 -22.01 -23.94
N ILE A 161 4.82 -20.68 -23.69
CA ILE A 161 5.84 -19.72 -24.11
C ILE A 161 7.18 -20.07 -23.49
N VAL A 162 7.22 -20.36 -22.20
CA VAL A 162 8.45 -20.76 -21.48
C VAL A 162 9.04 -22.05 -22.04
N ALA A 163 8.21 -23.08 -22.24
CA ALA A 163 8.67 -24.35 -22.81
C ALA A 163 9.26 -24.17 -24.24
N ARG A 164 8.60 -23.35 -25.06
CA ARG A 164 9.09 -22.99 -26.38
C ARG A 164 10.39 -22.19 -26.33
N ALA A 165 10.46 -21.19 -25.44
CA ALA A 165 11.66 -20.36 -25.26
C ALA A 165 12.89 -21.23 -24.89
N LYS A 166 12.69 -22.19 -24.00
CA LYS A 166 13.75 -23.16 -23.63
C LYS A 166 14.18 -23.99 -24.83
N ARG A 167 13.26 -24.58 -25.61
CA ARG A 167 13.53 -25.38 -26.80
C ARG A 167 14.23 -24.58 -27.89
N GLU A 168 13.79 -23.35 -28.14
CA GLU A 168 14.30 -22.48 -29.20
C GLU A 168 15.48 -21.62 -28.73
N LYS A 169 15.94 -21.78 -27.47
CA LYS A 169 16.98 -20.95 -26.81
C LYS A 169 16.71 -19.46 -26.92
N ALA A 170 15.40 -19.08 -26.88
CA ALA A 170 14.94 -17.71 -26.99
C ALA A 170 15.05 -16.99 -25.65
N GLU A 171 15.21 -15.65 -25.69
CA GLU A 171 15.18 -14.78 -24.51
C GLU A 171 13.77 -14.21 -24.35
N ILE A 172 13.13 -14.45 -23.20
CA ILE A 172 11.84 -13.84 -22.89
C ILE A 172 12.08 -12.42 -22.39
N CYS A 173 11.46 -11.45 -23.05
CA CYS A 173 11.51 -10.05 -22.72
C CYS A 173 10.08 -9.54 -22.48
N TRP A 174 9.90 -8.74 -21.44
CA TRP A 174 8.64 -8.12 -21.08
C TRP A 174 8.73 -6.64 -21.42
N GLY A 175 7.93 -6.19 -22.36
CA GLY A 175 7.96 -4.84 -22.87
C GLY A 175 6.76 -4.01 -22.38
N ASP A 176 7.00 -2.70 -22.25
CA ASP A 176 5.95 -1.74 -21.93
C ASP A 176 6.38 -0.31 -22.29
N GLU A 177 5.39 0.55 -22.53
CA GLU A 177 5.59 1.97 -22.78
C GLU A 177 5.20 2.80 -21.57
N THR A 178 5.97 3.83 -21.32
CA THR A 178 5.63 4.80 -20.28
C THR A 178 5.89 6.23 -20.72
N GLY A 179 4.92 7.09 -20.42
CA GLY A 179 5.09 8.55 -20.52
C GLY A 179 5.75 9.08 -19.23
N VAL A 180 6.70 9.97 -19.38
CA VAL A 180 7.43 10.64 -18.30
C VAL A 180 7.29 12.15 -18.46
N ARG A 181 6.93 12.84 -17.38
CA ARG A 181 6.65 14.28 -17.39
C ARG A 181 7.53 15.03 -16.40
N SER A 182 7.83 16.31 -16.72
CA SER A 182 8.58 17.18 -15.82
C SER A 182 7.82 17.58 -14.56
N ASP A 183 6.48 17.50 -14.61
CA ASP A 183 5.54 17.84 -13.53
C ASP A 183 4.97 16.60 -12.80
N GLU A 184 5.67 15.47 -12.84
CA GLU A 184 5.25 14.28 -12.09
C GLU A 184 4.98 14.61 -10.63
N SER A 185 3.94 14.00 -10.05
CA SER A 185 3.57 14.18 -8.65
C SER A 185 4.77 13.98 -7.72
N ARG A 186 4.98 14.88 -6.78
CA ARG A 186 6.11 14.81 -5.85
C ARG A 186 5.70 14.15 -4.54
N HIS A 187 6.66 13.56 -3.86
CA HIS A 187 6.49 13.06 -2.51
C HIS A 187 6.26 14.22 -1.52
N ARG A 188 5.74 13.91 -0.35
CA ARG A 188 5.60 14.90 0.73
C ARG A 188 6.97 15.35 1.20
N GLY A 189 7.15 16.67 1.38
CA GLY A 189 8.30 17.28 2.03
C GLY A 189 7.98 17.67 3.46
N TYR A 190 9.01 17.91 4.28
CA TYR A 190 8.84 18.46 5.62
C TYR A 190 8.83 19.98 5.58
N ALA A 191 7.95 20.58 6.36
CA ALA A 191 7.88 22.01 6.62
C ALA A 191 7.34 22.21 8.06
N PRO A 192 7.50 23.39 8.67
CA PRO A 192 6.88 23.72 9.93
C PRO A 192 5.37 23.49 9.88
N ARG A 193 4.77 23.15 11.04
CA ARG A 193 3.33 22.91 11.12
C ARG A 193 2.52 24.10 10.59
N GLY A 194 1.58 23.83 9.70
CA GLY A 194 0.76 24.88 9.07
C GLY A 194 1.40 25.54 7.84
N GLN A 195 2.64 25.20 7.48
CA GLN A 195 3.29 25.70 6.27
C GLN A 195 3.34 24.59 5.21
N THR A 196 3.06 24.99 3.96
CA THR A 196 3.14 24.08 2.81
C THR A 196 4.48 24.25 2.11
N PRO A 197 5.28 23.19 1.95
CA PRO A 197 6.54 23.29 1.20
C PRO A 197 6.25 23.61 -0.27
N ILE A 198 7.02 24.53 -0.85
CA ILE A 198 6.88 24.97 -2.23
C ILE A 198 7.98 24.34 -3.07
N ILE A 199 7.61 23.79 -4.22
CA ILE A 199 8.53 23.32 -5.25
C ILE A 199 8.33 24.13 -6.53
N LYS A 200 9.42 24.59 -7.14
CA LYS A 200 9.36 25.30 -8.41
C LYS A 200 9.36 24.28 -9.57
N ILE A 201 8.39 24.38 -10.45
CA ILE A 201 8.27 23.56 -11.66
C ILE A 201 8.13 24.45 -12.90
N PRO A 202 8.51 23.98 -14.10
CA PRO A 202 8.30 24.73 -15.34
C PRO A 202 6.82 25.02 -15.57
N ALA A 203 6.48 26.24 -15.99
CA ALA A 203 5.11 26.61 -16.34
C ALA A 203 4.56 25.78 -17.51
N ARG A 204 5.41 25.47 -18.49
CA ARG A 204 5.07 24.59 -19.62
C ARG A 204 5.59 23.19 -19.36
N ARG A 205 4.68 22.24 -19.22
CA ARG A 205 4.98 20.82 -19.04
C ARG A 205 5.81 20.27 -20.22
N LYS A 206 6.87 19.55 -19.90
CA LYS A 206 7.67 18.77 -20.85
C LYS A 206 7.35 17.29 -20.66
N SER A 207 7.29 16.55 -21.75
CA SER A 207 7.04 15.10 -21.70
C SER A 207 7.92 14.37 -22.70
N LEU A 208 8.36 13.19 -22.33
CA LEU A 208 9.03 12.22 -23.19
C LEU A 208 8.39 10.86 -22.96
N SER A 209 8.49 9.99 -23.94
CA SER A 209 8.07 8.61 -23.82
C SER A 209 9.30 7.69 -23.83
N LEU A 210 9.12 6.56 -23.20
CA LEU A 210 10.12 5.50 -23.16
C LEU A 210 9.41 4.17 -23.39
N ILE A 211 9.96 3.33 -24.25
CA ILE A 211 9.67 1.90 -24.33
C ILE A 211 10.83 1.16 -23.71
N ALA A 212 10.54 0.19 -22.84
CA ALA A 212 11.54 -0.64 -22.21
C ALA A 212 11.15 -2.11 -22.31
N ALA A 213 12.16 -2.99 -22.28
CA ALA A 213 11.99 -4.42 -22.11
C ALA A 213 12.90 -4.91 -21.00
N VAL A 214 12.34 -5.70 -20.07
CA VAL A 214 13.06 -6.32 -18.96
C VAL A 214 13.07 -7.83 -19.08
N THR A 215 14.05 -8.50 -18.49
CA THR A 215 14.11 -9.96 -18.41
C THR A 215 14.30 -10.41 -16.96
N ASN A 216 13.87 -11.62 -16.63
CA ASN A 216 14.10 -12.23 -15.32
C ASN A 216 15.59 -12.50 -15.01
N GLN A 217 16.45 -12.41 -16.02
CA GLN A 217 17.91 -12.49 -15.86
C GLN A 217 18.55 -11.13 -15.48
N GLY A 218 17.75 -10.08 -15.31
CA GLY A 218 18.22 -8.77 -14.88
C GLY A 218 18.64 -7.82 -16.00
N LYS A 219 18.30 -8.13 -17.25
CA LYS A 219 18.62 -7.23 -18.38
C LYS A 219 17.52 -6.22 -18.62
N VAL A 220 17.91 -5.00 -18.99
CA VAL A 220 17.02 -3.91 -19.41
C VAL A 220 17.47 -3.34 -20.73
N ARG A 221 16.56 -3.19 -21.67
CA ARG A 221 16.76 -2.49 -22.93
C ARG A 221 15.69 -1.43 -23.08
N PHE A 222 16.06 -0.24 -23.49
CA PHE A 222 15.11 0.86 -23.56
C PHE A 222 15.41 1.82 -24.72
N MET A 223 14.39 2.57 -25.12
CA MET A 223 14.48 3.64 -26.10
C MET A 223 13.62 4.83 -25.66
N ILE A 224 14.22 6.04 -25.65
CA ILE A 224 13.55 7.30 -25.32
C ILE A 224 13.18 8.00 -26.61
N TYR A 225 11.96 8.53 -26.66
CA TYR A 225 11.44 9.25 -27.84
C TYR A 225 10.45 10.36 -27.44
N ALA A 226 10.16 11.28 -28.35
CA ALA A 226 9.14 12.31 -28.15
C ALA A 226 7.80 11.86 -28.71
N GLY A 227 6.70 12.25 -28.04
CA GLY A 227 5.33 11.89 -28.46
C GLY A 227 4.96 10.42 -28.16
N GLY A 228 3.86 9.93 -28.77
CA GLY A 228 3.35 8.59 -28.56
C GLY A 228 4.12 7.50 -29.32
N ILE A 229 3.87 6.24 -28.97
CA ILE A 229 4.39 5.10 -29.74
C ILE A 229 3.74 5.05 -31.11
N THR A 230 4.53 4.78 -32.15
CA THR A 230 4.06 4.53 -33.50
C THR A 230 4.55 3.17 -33.96
N PRO A 231 3.95 2.56 -35.02
CA PRO A 231 4.43 1.30 -35.57
C PRO A 231 5.92 1.34 -35.94
N GLN A 232 6.38 2.45 -36.54
CA GLN A 232 7.78 2.63 -36.93
C GLN A 232 8.71 2.67 -35.71
N ARG A 233 8.31 3.35 -34.62
CA ARG A 233 9.08 3.42 -33.37
C ARG A 233 9.16 2.05 -32.70
N LEU A 234 8.06 1.32 -32.67
CA LEU A 234 8.06 -0.05 -32.14
C LEU A 234 8.97 -0.97 -32.96
N ILE A 235 8.90 -0.92 -34.28
CA ILE A 235 9.80 -1.70 -35.17
C ILE A 235 11.26 -1.30 -34.92
N LEU A 236 11.56 0.01 -34.79
CA LEU A 236 12.91 0.46 -34.46
C LEU A 236 13.40 -0.12 -33.12
N PHE A 237 12.56 -0.13 -32.10
CA PHE A 237 12.85 -0.74 -30.81
C PHE A 237 13.13 -2.23 -30.94
N MET A 238 12.24 -2.98 -31.62
CA MET A 238 12.40 -4.42 -31.84
C MET A 238 13.67 -4.76 -32.65
N ARG A 239 14.04 -3.96 -33.63
CA ARG A 239 15.32 -4.09 -34.35
C ARG A 239 16.51 -3.96 -33.42
N ARG A 240 16.52 -2.96 -32.53
CA ARG A 240 17.58 -2.78 -31.53
C ARG A 240 17.61 -3.92 -30.53
N LEU A 241 16.43 -4.33 -30.04
CA LEU A 241 16.27 -5.43 -29.10
C LEU A 241 16.85 -6.75 -29.67
N THR A 242 16.51 -7.12 -30.90
CA THR A 242 17.00 -8.34 -31.56
C THR A 242 18.49 -8.29 -31.89
N LYS A 243 19.03 -7.12 -32.22
CA LYS A 243 20.45 -6.93 -32.43
C LYS A 243 21.25 -7.15 -31.13
N ASP A 244 20.77 -6.63 -30.04
CA ASP A 244 21.43 -6.70 -28.73
C ASP A 244 21.31 -8.08 -28.08
N ALA A 245 20.16 -8.73 -28.23
CA ALA A 245 19.89 -10.04 -27.61
C ALA A 245 20.79 -11.18 -28.14
N LYS A 246 21.29 -11.10 -29.41
CA LYS A 246 22.11 -12.11 -30.07
C LYS A 246 21.49 -13.53 -30.14
N ARG A 247 20.22 -13.64 -29.83
CA ARG A 247 19.38 -14.85 -29.85
C ARG A 247 17.97 -14.50 -30.22
N LYS A 248 17.12 -15.50 -30.50
CA LYS A 248 15.69 -15.25 -30.72
C LYS A 248 15.06 -14.57 -29.49
N VAL A 249 14.20 -13.60 -29.71
CA VAL A 249 13.49 -12.87 -28.68
C VAL A 249 12.03 -13.27 -28.70
N PHE A 250 11.52 -13.63 -27.53
CA PHE A 250 10.09 -13.72 -27.25
C PHE A 250 9.69 -12.48 -26.48
N LEU A 251 9.04 -11.53 -27.16
CA LEU A 251 8.65 -10.25 -26.60
C LEU A 251 7.18 -10.29 -26.17
N ILE A 252 6.93 -10.12 -24.89
CA ILE A 252 5.58 -10.06 -24.32
C ILE A 252 5.23 -8.59 -24.14
N LEU A 253 4.12 -8.15 -24.73
CA LEU A 253 3.59 -6.78 -24.72
C LEU A 253 2.15 -6.78 -24.19
N ASP A 254 1.64 -5.60 -23.88
CA ASP A 254 0.23 -5.37 -23.67
C ASP A 254 -0.55 -5.38 -25.02
N ASN A 255 -1.85 -5.22 -24.93
CA ASN A 255 -2.76 -5.30 -26.07
C ASN A 255 -2.99 -3.96 -26.82
N LEU A 256 -2.07 -3.01 -26.80
CA LEU A 256 -2.24 -1.74 -27.53
C LEU A 256 -2.44 -1.96 -29.03
N ASN A 257 -3.34 -1.19 -29.63
CA ASN A 257 -3.68 -1.31 -31.06
C ASN A 257 -2.46 -1.12 -31.98
N VAL A 258 -1.51 -0.28 -31.61
CA VAL A 258 -0.27 -0.05 -32.37
C VAL A 258 0.55 -1.33 -32.52
N HIS A 259 0.54 -2.21 -31.53
CA HIS A 259 1.27 -3.47 -31.55
C HIS A 259 0.70 -4.47 -32.57
N LYS A 260 -0.57 -4.31 -32.91
CA LYS A 260 -1.31 -5.18 -33.85
C LYS A 260 -1.48 -4.56 -35.25
N SER A 261 -0.85 -3.41 -35.49
CA SER A 261 -0.94 -2.73 -36.80
C SER A 261 -0.37 -3.60 -37.93
N ARG A 262 -0.87 -3.40 -39.15
CA ARG A 262 -0.45 -4.14 -40.34
C ARG A 262 1.06 -4.05 -40.53
N LEU A 263 1.63 -2.85 -40.43
CA LEU A 263 3.07 -2.62 -40.57
C LEU A 263 3.92 -3.46 -39.59
N VAL A 264 3.48 -3.55 -38.35
CA VAL A 264 4.15 -4.36 -37.31
C VAL A 264 4.02 -5.85 -37.61
N LYS A 265 2.84 -6.33 -38.02
CA LYS A 265 2.61 -7.71 -38.38
C LYS A 265 3.48 -8.14 -39.57
N ASP A 266 3.50 -7.34 -40.64
CA ASP A 266 4.31 -7.63 -41.83
C ASP A 266 5.81 -7.69 -41.47
N TRP A 267 6.27 -6.77 -40.62
CA TRP A 267 7.66 -6.78 -40.15
C TRP A 267 7.97 -8.02 -39.29
N LEU A 268 7.07 -8.43 -38.41
CA LEU A 268 7.24 -9.62 -37.57
C LEU A 268 7.30 -10.90 -38.42
N VAL A 269 6.47 -11.03 -39.43
CA VAL A 269 6.54 -12.17 -40.37
C VAL A 269 7.90 -12.23 -41.03
N ALA A 270 8.41 -11.12 -41.54
CA ALA A 270 9.74 -11.07 -42.16
C ALA A 270 10.91 -11.34 -41.20
N ASN A 271 10.67 -11.18 -39.86
CA ASN A 271 11.70 -11.39 -38.85
C ASN A 271 11.38 -12.54 -37.88
N ALA A 272 10.50 -13.48 -38.23
CA ALA A 272 9.99 -14.55 -37.36
C ALA A 272 11.12 -15.46 -36.80
N LYS A 273 12.25 -15.62 -37.53
CA LYS A 273 13.43 -16.34 -37.01
C LYS A 273 14.14 -15.60 -35.85
N ARG A 274 13.93 -14.28 -35.69
CA ARG A 274 14.67 -13.43 -34.72
C ARG A 274 13.81 -12.96 -33.58
N ILE A 275 12.49 -12.76 -33.79
CA ILE A 275 11.57 -12.25 -32.80
C ILE A 275 10.16 -12.78 -33.01
N GLU A 276 9.49 -13.06 -31.93
CA GLU A 276 8.05 -13.35 -31.88
C GLU A 276 7.43 -12.53 -30.76
N VAL A 277 6.21 -12.02 -31.01
CA VAL A 277 5.48 -11.18 -30.03
C VAL A 277 4.30 -11.96 -29.48
N PHE A 278 4.14 -11.90 -28.18
CA PHE A 278 3.00 -12.44 -27.43
C PHE A 278 2.29 -11.30 -26.72
N TYR A 279 1.01 -11.46 -26.43
CA TYR A 279 0.22 -10.43 -25.83
C TYR A 279 -0.34 -10.88 -24.49
N LEU A 280 -0.24 -10.02 -23.48
CA LEU A 280 -0.90 -10.19 -22.19
C LEU A 280 -2.43 -10.22 -22.34
N PRO A 281 -3.17 -10.80 -21.40
CA PRO A 281 -4.60 -10.63 -21.32
C PRO A 281 -4.97 -9.14 -21.30
N PRO A 282 -6.09 -8.75 -21.91
CA PRO A 282 -6.52 -7.35 -21.91
C PRO A 282 -6.67 -6.82 -20.48
N TYR A 283 -6.35 -5.55 -20.30
CA TYR A 283 -6.51 -4.81 -19.04
C TYR A 283 -5.86 -5.48 -17.81
N SER A 284 -4.72 -6.14 -18.00
CA SER A 284 -3.98 -6.84 -16.94
C SER A 284 -2.53 -6.35 -16.78
N PRO A 285 -2.29 -5.04 -16.55
CA PRO A 285 -0.95 -4.47 -16.42
C PRO A 285 -0.19 -5.04 -15.21
N GLU A 286 -0.92 -5.49 -14.17
CA GLU A 286 -0.34 -6.10 -12.99
C GLU A 286 0.44 -7.39 -13.26
N LEU A 287 0.23 -8.01 -14.42
CA LEU A 287 0.99 -9.18 -14.87
C LEU A 287 2.31 -8.82 -15.58
N ASN A 288 2.53 -7.52 -15.87
CA ASN A 288 3.71 -7.09 -16.62
C ASN A 288 4.85 -6.65 -15.67
N PRO A 289 5.98 -7.39 -15.61
CA PRO A 289 7.15 -6.99 -14.82
C PRO A 289 7.71 -5.61 -15.20
N SER A 290 7.53 -5.16 -16.45
CA SER A 290 7.99 -3.85 -16.91
C SER A 290 7.34 -2.67 -16.18
N GLU A 291 6.15 -2.84 -15.60
CA GLU A 291 5.48 -1.82 -14.79
C GLU A 291 6.30 -1.44 -13.54
N TYR A 292 7.07 -2.39 -12.98
CA TYR A 292 7.96 -2.11 -11.86
C TYR A 292 9.17 -1.28 -12.29
N PHE A 293 9.70 -1.50 -13.49
CA PHE A 293 10.71 -0.63 -14.08
C PHE A 293 10.15 0.78 -14.31
N ASN A 294 8.93 0.90 -14.86
CA ASN A 294 8.25 2.16 -15.07
C ASN A 294 7.99 2.90 -13.76
N GLY A 295 7.54 2.18 -12.73
CA GLY A 295 7.34 2.73 -11.38
C GLY A 295 8.65 3.22 -10.74
N ASP A 296 9.73 2.47 -10.89
CA ASP A 296 11.06 2.83 -10.41
C ASP A 296 11.57 4.11 -11.10
N LEU A 297 11.44 4.20 -12.41
CA LEU A 297 11.81 5.39 -13.20
C LEU A 297 11.00 6.61 -12.78
N LYS A 298 9.66 6.51 -12.72
CA LYS A 298 8.79 7.59 -12.28
C LYS A 298 9.12 8.04 -10.85
N GLY A 299 9.34 7.09 -9.95
CA GLY A 299 9.75 7.38 -8.58
C GLY A 299 11.09 8.11 -8.49
N ALA A 300 12.04 7.81 -9.36
CA ALA A 300 13.31 8.53 -9.42
C ALA A 300 13.13 9.98 -9.88
N ILE A 301 12.28 10.21 -10.88
CA ILE A 301 11.98 11.56 -11.39
C ILE A 301 11.23 12.38 -10.33
N GLN A 302 10.29 11.77 -9.63
CA GLN A 302 9.59 12.40 -8.52
C GLN A 302 10.54 12.89 -7.41
N ARG A 303 11.63 12.18 -7.16
CA ARG A 303 12.65 12.53 -6.16
C ARG A 303 13.74 13.47 -6.68
N SER A 304 13.87 13.62 -8.00
CA SER A 304 14.88 14.51 -8.61
C SER A 304 14.45 15.98 -8.61
N ILE A 305 15.39 16.88 -8.87
CA ILE A 305 15.08 18.27 -9.20
C ILE A 305 14.19 18.30 -10.44
N PRO A 306 13.08 19.08 -10.46
CA PRO A 306 12.20 19.16 -11.62
C PRO A 306 12.96 19.59 -12.89
N PRO A 307 12.95 18.77 -13.96
CA PRO A 307 13.62 19.13 -15.20
C PRO A 307 13.00 20.38 -15.84
N ARG A 308 13.81 21.32 -16.26
CA ARG A 308 13.37 22.61 -16.82
C ARG A 308 13.01 22.53 -18.30
N ASP A 309 13.68 21.64 -19.02
CA ASP A 309 13.50 21.45 -20.46
C ASP A 309 13.53 19.96 -20.86
N HIS A 310 13.36 19.69 -22.17
CA HIS A 310 13.40 18.34 -22.71
C HIS A 310 14.79 17.68 -22.59
N ALA A 311 15.88 18.46 -22.66
CA ALA A 311 17.23 17.93 -22.57
C ALA A 311 17.54 17.46 -21.15
N GLU A 312 17.15 18.23 -20.13
CA GLU A 312 17.27 17.84 -18.73
C GLU A 312 16.40 16.63 -18.41
N LEU A 313 15.15 16.61 -18.90
CA LEU A 313 14.25 15.47 -18.72
C LEU A 313 14.84 14.20 -19.33
N LYS A 314 15.32 14.29 -20.59
CA LYS A 314 15.98 13.17 -21.29
C LYS A 314 17.22 12.69 -20.54
N ARG A 315 18.04 13.60 -20.03
CA ARG A 315 19.26 13.29 -19.26
C ARG A 315 18.91 12.55 -17.96
N THR A 316 17.89 13.00 -17.25
CA THR A 316 17.41 12.36 -16.02
C THR A 316 16.91 10.95 -16.30
N ILE A 317 16.06 10.76 -17.31
CA ILE A 317 15.54 9.45 -17.74
C ILE A 317 16.72 8.53 -18.12
N LEU A 318 17.63 9.00 -18.97
CA LEU A 318 18.77 8.22 -19.46
C LEU A 318 19.71 7.82 -18.32
N SER A 319 20.05 8.74 -17.44
CA SER A 319 20.92 8.47 -16.28
C SER A 319 20.33 7.38 -15.37
N HIS A 320 19.04 7.51 -15.02
CA HIS A 320 18.39 6.52 -14.15
C HIS A 320 18.25 5.17 -14.84
N SER A 321 17.78 5.14 -16.09
CA SER A 321 17.61 3.88 -16.84
C SER A 321 18.94 3.14 -17.02
N ARG A 322 20.05 3.84 -17.29
CA ARG A 322 21.40 3.27 -17.35
C ARG A 322 21.87 2.73 -15.99
N ARG A 323 21.51 3.40 -14.90
CA ARG A 323 21.82 2.91 -13.54
C ARG A 323 21.11 1.58 -13.26
N ILE A 324 19.81 1.48 -13.61
CA ILE A 324 19.06 0.22 -13.50
C ILE A 324 19.70 -0.85 -14.40
N GLN A 325 20.05 -0.53 -15.65
CA GLN A 325 20.69 -1.43 -16.60
C GLN A 325 22.00 -2.02 -16.06
N LYS A 326 22.74 -1.24 -15.24
CA LYS A 326 23.96 -1.68 -14.55
C LYS A 326 23.72 -2.42 -13.23
N SER A 327 22.46 -2.63 -12.86
CA SER A 327 22.05 -3.25 -11.58
C SER A 327 21.13 -4.45 -11.83
N PRO A 328 21.64 -5.58 -12.37
CA PRO A 328 20.83 -6.75 -12.73
C PRO A 328 19.99 -7.29 -11.55
N ASP A 329 20.55 -7.29 -10.33
CA ASP A 329 19.85 -7.76 -9.12
C ASP A 329 18.62 -6.93 -8.79
N ARG A 330 18.66 -5.62 -9.05
CA ARG A 330 17.51 -4.75 -8.90
C ARG A 330 16.39 -5.13 -9.87
N VAL A 331 16.74 -5.48 -11.08
CA VAL A 331 15.77 -5.88 -12.12
C VAL A 331 15.18 -7.26 -11.79
N ARG A 332 15.99 -8.21 -11.30
CA ARG A 332 15.50 -9.53 -10.85
C ARG A 332 14.45 -9.39 -9.76
N LYS A 333 14.60 -8.44 -8.83
CA LYS A 333 13.61 -8.16 -7.76
C LYS A 333 12.25 -7.72 -8.28
N TYR A 334 12.15 -7.19 -9.50
CA TYR A 334 10.85 -6.89 -10.10
C TYR A 334 10.02 -8.17 -10.31
N PHE A 335 10.68 -9.31 -10.50
CA PHE A 335 10.05 -10.60 -10.71
C PHE A 335 9.72 -11.35 -9.40
N GLU A 336 10.16 -10.86 -8.26
CA GLU A 336 9.88 -11.45 -6.93
C GLU A 336 8.52 -11.07 -6.36
N HIS A 337 7.86 -10.06 -6.93
CA HIS A 337 6.54 -9.61 -6.48
C HIS A 337 5.48 -10.71 -6.70
N GLU A 338 4.56 -10.86 -5.77
CA GLU A 338 3.59 -11.95 -5.72
C GLU A 338 2.86 -12.17 -7.06
N LEU A 339 2.36 -11.08 -7.68
CA LEU A 339 1.64 -11.13 -8.95
C LEU A 339 2.53 -11.42 -10.16
N ILE A 340 3.84 -11.29 -10.02
CA ILE A 340 4.83 -11.43 -11.11
C ILE A 340 5.65 -12.71 -10.99
N ARG A 341 5.63 -13.41 -9.86
CA ARG A 341 6.42 -14.63 -9.62
C ARG A 341 6.29 -15.71 -10.71
N TYR A 342 5.18 -15.73 -11.42
CA TYR A 342 4.98 -16.66 -12.52
C TYR A 342 5.97 -16.43 -13.70
N ALA A 343 6.57 -15.25 -13.78
CA ALA A 343 7.51 -14.82 -14.82
C ALA A 343 8.99 -14.88 -14.37
N ALA A 344 9.26 -15.30 -13.12
CA ALA A 344 10.58 -15.38 -12.50
C ALA A 344 11.48 -16.47 -13.11
#